data_4ba31ca7f9d8a7bdd2ffa790103d00eb
#
_entry.id   4ba31ca7f9d8a7bdd2ffa790103d00eb
#
_cell.length_a   1.000
_cell.length_b   1.000
_cell.length_c   1.000
_cell.angle_alpha   90.00
_cell.angle_beta   90.00
_cell.angle_gamma   90.00
#
_symmetry.space_group_name_H-M   'P 1'
#
loop_
_entity.id
_entity.type
_entity.pdbx_description
1 polymer ?
#
loop_
_entity_poly.entity_id
_entity_poly.type
_entity_poly.pdbx_seq_one_letter_code
_entity_poly.pdbx_strand_id
1 'polypeptide(L)'
;MKLAIISHTPHYLREGRIVGWGATVREINHLTKLFDDIYHIAPLHDEEAPDSSLEYSSERITLVPLKKYGGETLRDKLSIVTTAAYNLNTITPVLDEVDWVQFRAPTAMGLYVLPFLAVRRKPKRWVKYAGNWIMDNPPYSYALQKWMLEKNYLNCKVTINGWWEGQQEHILSFPNPCLDDEELKKASLIAKSKDFTKPLKLCFVGTLTENKGSSLIIDALRDFNDKQSIDEIVFAGGGPLIEEHKKSSVDTGVKMSFPGFVGRQGLEKIYSDSHIIILPSKSEGFPKVIAEAAAYGCVPIVSDVSSVSQYFGEKSAFLLKDISAAGLKTKLSEAIKDREKLKHMSANCTDSAGQFTFSHYMKLLKIKILDV
;
A
#
# COMPACT_ATOMS: atom_id res chain seq x y z
N MET A 1 -7.61 -10.65 -24.47
CA MET A 1 -8.57 -10.61 -23.33
C MET A 1 -8.79 -9.18 -22.87
N LYS A 2 -10.04 -8.79 -22.62
CA LYS A 2 -10.42 -7.48 -22.10
C LYS A 2 -10.72 -7.55 -20.59
N LEU A 3 -10.28 -6.54 -19.84
CA LEU A 3 -10.45 -6.46 -18.38
C LEU A 3 -11.21 -5.19 -18.00
N ALA A 4 -12.22 -5.32 -17.16
CA ALA A 4 -12.77 -4.19 -16.40
C ALA A 4 -12.21 -4.20 -14.97
N ILE A 5 -11.74 -3.05 -14.48
CA ILE A 5 -11.30 -2.87 -13.09
C ILE A 5 -12.25 -1.89 -12.44
N ILE A 6 -13.02 -2.33 -11.44
CA ILE A 6 -13.91 -1.47 -10.68
C ILE A 6 -13.23 -1.12 -9.37
N SER A 7 -12.96 0.17 -9.14
CA SER A 7 -12.25 0.63 -7.94
C SER A 7 -12.76 1.99 -7.43
N HIS A 8 -12.39 2.31 -6.21
CA HIS A 8 -12.59 3.62 -5.60
C HIS A 8 -11.40 4.57 -5.82
N THR A 9 -10.44 4.18 -6.68
CA THR A 9 -9.25 4.99 -6.96
C THR A 9 -9.65 6.35 -7.51
N PRO A 10 -9.29 7.45 -6.83
CA PRO A 10 -9.62 8.79 -7.32
C PRO A 10 -8.81 9.11 -8.58
N HIS A 11 -9.49 9.72 -9.56
CA HIS A 11 -8.89 10.27 -10.78
C HIS A 11 -9.18 11.76 -10.86
N TYR A 12 -8.32 12.46 -11.56
CA TYR A 12 -8.36 13.91 -11.71
C TYR A 12 -7.97 14.30 -13.14
N LEU A 13 -8.21 15.55 -13.49
CA LEU A 13 -7.66 16.17 -14.68
C LEU A 13 -6.45 17.02 -14.31
N ARG A 14 -5.30 16.77 -14.94
CA ARG A 14 -4.09 17.59 -14.86
C ARG A 14 -3.68 17.98 -16.27
N GLU A 15 -3.74 19.27 -16.59
CA GLU A 15 -3.39 19.79 -17.94
C GLU A 15 -4.14 19.06 -19.08
N GLY A 16 -5.42 18.75 -18.87
CA GLY A 16 -6.26 18.04 -19.84
C GLY A 16 -6.04 16.53 -19.93
N ARG A 17 -5.15 15.96 -19.13
CA ARG A 17 -4.87 14.52 -19.07
C ARG A 17 -5.44 13.89 -17.82
N ILE A 18 -5.87 12.64 -17.95
CA ILE A 18 -6.38 11.86 -16.82
C ILE A 18 -5.19 11.31 -16.01
N VAL A 19 -5.18 11.62 -14.72
CA VAL A 19 -4.24 11.08 -13.74
C VAL A 19 -5.00 10.40 -12.62
N GLY A 20 -4.43 9.35 -12.04
CA GLY A 20 -5.02 8.63 -10.91
C GLY A 20 -3.98 8.34 -9.83
N TRP A 21 -4.41 7.86 -8.67
CA TRP A 21 -3.50 7.54 -7.58
C TRP A 21 -2.39 6.59 -8.02
N GLY A 22 -1.15 7.06 -7.94
CA GLY A 22 0.01 6.49 -8.60
C GLY A 22 0.27 5.02 -8.26
N ALA A 23 0.03 4.59 -7.02
CA ALA A 23 0.22 3.20 -6.62
C ALA A 23 -0.73 2.23 -7.38
N THR A 24 -1.97 2.66 -7.68
CA THR A 24 -2.93 1.88 -8.46
C THR A 24 -2.62 1.97 -9.95
N VAL A 25 -2.31 3.16 -10.46
CA VAL A 25 -1.96 3.38 -11.87
C VAL A 25 -0.76 2.53 -12.27
N ARG A 26 0.31 2.50 -11.47
CA ARG A 26 1.47 1.63 -11.72
C ARG A 26 1.08 0.15 -11.84
N GLU A 27 0.26 -0.35 -10.92
CA GLU A 27 -0.19 -1.74 -10.96
C GLU A 27 -1.00 -2.03 -12.23
N ILE A 28 -1.93 -1.14 -12.60
CA ILE A 28 -2.77 -1.30 -13.79
C ILE A 28 -1.94 -1.24 -15.07
N ASN A 29 -0.92 -0.37 -15.14
CA ASN A 29 0.00 -0.32 -16.28
C ASN A 29 0.66 -1.68 -16.53
N HIS A 30 1.05 -2.43 -15.48
CA HIS A 30 1.61 -3.77 -15.64
C HIS A 30 0.60 -4.82 -16.12
N LEU A 31 -0.70 -4.64 -15.84
CA LEU A 31 -1.74 -5.56 -16.30
C LEU A 31 -1.90 -5.59 -17.82
N THR A 32 -1.43 -4.57 -18.55
CA THR A 32 -1.38 -4.56 -20.02
C THR A 32 -0.49 -5.67 -20.61
N LYS A 33 0.35 -6.34 -19.79
CA LYS A 33 1.09 -7.53 -20.18
C LYS A 33 0.22 -8.81 -20.24
N LEU A 34 -0.98 -8.77 -19.65
CA LEU A 34 -1.93 -9.88 -19.56
C LEU A 34 -3.23 -9.64 -20.33
N PHE A 35 -3.60 -8.36 -20.50
CA PHE A 35 -4.85 -7.96 -21.11
C PHE A 35 -4.59 -6.97 -22.26
N ASP A 36 -5.36 -7.14 -23.34
CA ASP A 36 -5.21 -6.30 -24.53
C ASP A 36 -5.82 -4.92 -24.32
N ASP A 37 -7.01 -4.86 -23.70
CA ASP A 37 -7.69 -3.65 -23.33
C ASP A 37 -8.09 -3.69 -21.85
N ILE A 38 -7.97 -2.56 -21.16
CA ILE A 38 -8.33 -2.41 -19.75
C ILE A 38 -9.26 -1.21 -19.60
N TYR A 39 -10.45 -1.43 -19.06
CA TYR A 39 -11.39 -0.40 -18.68
C TYR A 39 -11.30 -0.17 -17.18
N HIS A 40 -10.71 0.95 -16.74
CA HIS A 40 -10.67 1.29 -15.33
C HIS A 40 -11.90 2.12 -14.97
N ILE A 41 -12.86 1.52 -14.28
CA ILE A 41 -14.14 2.11 -13.86
C ILE A 41 -13.95 2.67 -12.45
N ALA A 42 -13.83 3.99 -12.34
CA ALA A 42 -13.45 4.64 -11.09
C ALA A 42 -13.91 6.11 -11.04
N PRO A 43 -14.01 6.71 -9.83
CA PRO A 43 -14.43 8.10 -9.68
C PRO A 43 -13.48 9.08 -10.36
N LEU A 44 -14.07 10.07 -11.08
CA LEU A 44 -13.37 11.25 -11.55
C LEU A 44 -13.78 12.44 -10.67
N HIS A 45 -12.78 13.14 -10.17
CA HIS A 45 -12.91 14.26 -9.25
C HIS A 45 -12.59 15.56 -9.95
N ASP A 46 -13.26 16.63 -9.57
CA ASP A 46 -13.08 17.98 -10.13
C ASP A 46 -11.98 18.77 -9.40
N GLU A 47 -11.49 18.25 -8.27
CA GLU A 47 -10.44 18.88 -7.47
C GLU A 47 -9.08 18.76 -8.17
N GLU A 48 -8.13 19.60 -7.76
CA GLU A 48 -6.74 19.54 -8.23
C GLU A 48 -6.09 18.18 -7.91
N ALA A 49 -5.37 17.66 -8.89
CA ALA A 49 -4.71 16.36 -8.76
C ALA A 49 -3.56 16.42 -7.74
N PRO A 50 -3.55 15.56 -6.71
CA PRO A 50 -2.40 15.43 -5.82
C PRO A 50 -1.11 15.08 -6.59
N ASP A 51 0.04 15.55 -6.10
CA ASP A 51 1.35 15.26 -6.69
C ASP A 51 1.65 13.77 -6.87
N SER A 52 1.05 12.92 -6.02
CA SER A 52 1.15 11.46 -6.07
C SER A 52 0.40 10.81 -7.24
N SER A 53 -0.37 11.59 -8.01
CA SER A 53 -1.14 11.09 -9.14
C SER A 53 -0.25 10.92 -10.37
N LEU A 54 -0.47 9.82 -11.12
CA LEU A 54 0.26 9.45 -12.33
C LEU A 54 -0.69 9.27 -13.51
N GLU A 55 -0.18 9.50 -14.72
CA GLU A 55 -0.84 9.12 -15.97
C GLU A 55 -0.72 7.62 -16.23
N TYR A 56 -1.66 7.07 -16.99
CA TYR A 56 -1.50 5.73 -17.57
C TYR A 56 -0.41 5.76 -18.64
N SER A 57 0.42 4.71 -18.64
CA SER A 57 1.52 4.59 -19.62
C SER A 57 1.10 3.94 -20.93
N SER A 58 -0.16 3.59 -21.12
CA SER A 58 -0.65 2.88 -22.30
C SER A 58 -2.05 3.36 -22.71
N GLU A 59 -2.24 3.61 -23.99
CA GLU A 59 -3.54 3.94 -24.59
C GLU A 59 -4.56 2.78 -24.52
N ARG A 60 -4.11 1.58 -24.21
CA ARG A 60 -4.97 0.40 -23.98
C ARG A 60 -5.72 0.46 -22.64
N ILE A 61 -5.47 1.49 -21.83
CA ILE A 61 -6.16 1.71 -20.55
C ILE A 61 -7.10 2.90 -20.72
N THR A 62 -8.39 2.65 -20.62
CA THR A 62 -9.43 3.67 -20.72
C THR A 62 -10.10 3.88 -19.38
N LEU A 63 -10.14 5.13 -18.87
CA LEU A 63 -10.97 5.47 -17.73
C LEU A 63 -12.44 5.54 -18.13
N VAL A 64 -13.29 4.82 -17.39
CA VAL A 64 -14.75 4.95 -17.43
C VAL A 64 -15.16 5.69 -16.15
N PRO A 65 -15.51 6.99 -16.25
CA PRO A 65 -15.68 7.81 -15.07
C PRO A 65 -16.99 7.49 -14.33
N LEU A 66 -16.88 7.25 -13.02
CA LEU A 66 -18.00 7.17 -12.10
C LEU A 66 -18.23 8.52 -11.42
N LYS A 67 -19.45 8.74 -10.96
CA LYS A 67 -19.72 9.86 -10.06
C LYS A 67 -19.01 9.66 -8.72
N LYS A 68 -18.43 10.74 -8.20
CA LYS A 68 -17.88 10.81 -6.85
C LYS A 68 -18.94 10.40 -5.83
N TYR A 69 -18.55 9.62 -4.84
CA TYR A 69 -19.39 9.14 -3.74
C TYR A 69 -18.58 9.00 -2.45
N GLY A 70 -19.27 9.07 -1.32
CA GLY A 70 -18.62 8.95 -0.01
C GLY A 70 -17.93 10.24 0.41
N GLY A 71 -17.46 10.27 1.63
CA GLY A 71 -16.84 11.41 2.29
C GLY A 71 -17.13 11.38 3.78
N GLU A 72 -16.78 12.46 4.48
CA GLU A 72 -16.87 12.52 5.93
C GLU A 72 -18.26 12.89 6.45
N THR A 73 -18.99 13.74 5.71
CA THR A 73 -20.30 14.24 6.13
C THR A 73 -21.41 13.20 5.93
N LEU A 74 -22.53 13.37 6.63
CA LEU A 74 -23.72 12.51 6.46
C LEU A 74 -24.25 12.58 5.01
N ARG A 75 -24.21 13.74 4.37
CA ARG A 75 -24.61 13.93 2.99
C ARG A 75 -23.73 13.11 2.04
N ASP A 76 -22.42 13.12 2.28
CA ASP A 76 -21.47 12.34 1.50
C ASP A 76 -21.71 10.84 1.65
N LYS A 77 -22.00 10.38 2.87
CA LYS A 77 -22.34 8.97 3.11
C LYS A 77 -23.63 8.57 2.40
N LEU A 78 -24.64 9.43 2.35
CA LEU A 78 -25.87 9.20 1.58
C LEU A 78 -25.62 9.17 0.06
N SER A 79 -24.59 9.85 -0.43
CA SER A 79 -24.23 9.83 -1.85
C SER A 79 -23.91 8.44 -2.38
N ILE A 80 -23.47 7.51 -1.51
CA ILE A 80 -23.20 6.11 -1.86
C ILE A 80 -24.48 5.45 -2.41
N VAL A 81 -25.62 5.72 -1.79
CA VAL A 81 -26.92 5.15 -2.22
C VAL A 81 -27.48 5.92 -3.41
N THR A 82 -27.45 7.25 -3.38
CA THR A 82 -28.05 8.08 -4.44
C THR A 82 -27.30 8.00 -5.78
N THR A 83 -26.00 7.71 -5.78
CA THR A 83 -25.20 7.50 -6.99
C THR A 83 -25.18 6.04 -7.46
N ALA A 84 -25.64 5.09 -6.65
CA ALA A 84 -25.53 3.66 -6.96
C ALA A 84 -26.18 3.29 -8.29
N ALA A 85 -27.42 3.75 -8.55
CA ALA A 85 -28.12 3.44 -9.79
C ALA A 85 -27.38 4.00 -11.02
N TYR A 86 -26.88 5.25 -10.94
CA TYR A 86 -26.09 5.85 -12.01
C TYR A 86 -24.79 5.06 -12.25
N ASN A 87 -24.06 4.75 -11.18
CA ASN A 87 -22.79 4.02 -11.29
C ASN A 87 -23.03 2.60 -11.85
N LEU A 88 -24.08 1.89 -11.43
CA LEU A 88 -24.40 0.58 -12.00
C LEU A 88 -24.80 0.66 -13.48
N ASN A 89 -25.52 1.70 -13.89
CA ASN A 89 -25.84 1.91 -15.31
C ASN A 89 -24.58 2.20 -16.13
N THR A 90 -23.57 2.88 -15.56
CA THR A 90 -22.27 3.11 -16.22
C THR A 90 -21.43 1.83 -16.29
N ILE A 91 -21.46 1.01 -15.25
CA ILE A 91 -20.69 -0.25 -15.15
C ILE A 91 -21.25 -1.31 -16.11
N THR A 92 -22.58 -1.41 -16.23
CA THR A 92 -23.26 -2.51 -16.92
C THR A 92 -22.82 -2.70 -18.38
N PRO A 93 -22.79 -1.68 -19.26
CA PRO A 93 -22.37 -1.86 -20.65
C PRO A 93 -20.93 -2.37 -20.78
N VAL A 94 -20.03 -1.88 -19.91
CA VAL A 94 -18.62 -2.30 -19.93
C VAL A 94 -18.50 -3.78 -19.57
N LEU A 95 -19.27 -4.27 -18.56
CA LEU A 95 -19.23 -5.68 -18.18
C LEU A 95 -19.76 -6.62 -19.26
N ASP A 96 -20.59 -6.13 -20.17
CA ASP A 96 -21.13 -6.95 -21.27
C ASP A 96 -20.10 -7.13 -22.41
N GLU A 97 -19.04 -6.30 -22.44
CA GLU A 97 -18.01 -6.29 -23.50
C GLU A 97 -16.67 -6.90 -23.07
N VAL A 98 -16.47 -7.23 -21.78
CA VAL A 98 -15.19 -7.70 -21.25
C VAL A 98 -15.21 -9.18 -20.89
N ASP A 99 -14.03 -9.80 -20.92
CA ASP A 99 -13.84 -11.21 -20.55
C ASP A 99 -13.74 -11.37 -19.02
N TRP A 100 -13.12 -10.40 -18.37
CA TRP A 100 -12.82 -10.42 -16.94
C TRP A 100 -13.19 -9.12 -16.24
N VAL A 101 -13.60 -9.24 -14.96
CA VAL A 101 -13.73 -8.11 -14.06
C VAL A 101 -12.93 -8.32 -12.78
N GLN A 102 -12.16 -7.30 -12.39
CA GLN A 102 -11.56 -7.17 -11.07
C GLN A 102 -12.36 -6.17 -10.26
N PHE A 103 -12.87 -6.56 -9.10
CA PHE A 103 -13.36 -5.61 -8.11
C PHE A 103 -12.33 -5.40 -7.02
N ARG A 104 -12.04 -4.11 -6.70
CA ARG A 104 -11.06 -3.75 -5.66
C ARG A 104 -11.81 -3.41 -4.36
N ALA A 105 -11.71 -4.32 -3.39
CA ALA A 105 -12.34 -4.23 -2.07
C ALA A 105 -11.28 -3.95 -0.98
N PRO A 106 -11.69 -3.52 0.24
CA PRO A 106 -13.03 -3.06 0.60
C PRO A 106 -13.24 -1.60 0.19
N THR A 107 -14.47 -1.24 -0.16
CA THR A 107 -14.86 0.12 -0.49
C THR A 107 -16.35 0.32 -0.30
N ALA A 108 -16.80 1.58 -0.10
CA ALA A 108 -18.22 1.86 0.10
C ALA A 108 -19.11 1.38 -1.07
N MET A 109 -18.64 1.47 -2.32
CA MET A 109 -19.36 0.95 -3.48
C MET A 109 -19.52 -0.58 -3.47
N GLY A 110 -18.72 -1.30 -2.70
CA GLY A 110 -18.86 -2.74 -2.55
C GLY A 110 -20.22 -3.16 -2.00
N LEU A 111 -20.93 -2.27 -1.29
CA LEU A 111 -22.28 -2.53 -0.79
C LEU A 111 -23.32 -2.79 -1.90
N TYR A 112 -23.14 -2.23 -3.09
CA TYR A 112 -24.04 -2.46 -4.22
C TYR A 112 -23.38 -3.20 -5.38
N VAL A 113 -22.07 -3.05 -5.59
CA VAL A 113 -21.36 -3.72 -6.69
C VAL A 113 -21.20 -5.22 -6.42
N LEU A 114 -20.86 -5.64 -5.20
CA LEU A 114 -20.71 -7.08 -4.91
C LEU A 114 -22.04 -7.85 -5.07
N PRO A 115 -23.20 -7.42 -4.53
CA PRO A 115 -24.47 -8.05 -4.82
C PRO A 115 -24.83 -8.04 -6.30
N PHE A 116 -24.58 -6.96 -7.00
CA PHE A 116 -24.81 -6.84 -8.45
C PHE A 116 -23.96 -7.85 -9.24
N LEU A 117 -22.68 -8.01 -8.91
CA LEU A 117 -21.82 -9.00 -9.53
C LEU A 117 -22.23 -10.43 -9.16
N ALA A 118 -22.74 -10.68 -7.97
CA ALA A 118 -23.13 -12.01 -7.50
C ALA A 118 -24.27 -12.63 -8.34
N VAL A 119 -25.19 -11.81 -8.83
CA VAL A 119 -26.33 -12.29 -9.66
C VAL A 119 -26.00 -12.41 -11.16
N ARG A 120 -24.86 -11.91 -11.61
CA ARG A 120 -24.42 -12.00 -13.00
C ARG A 120 -23.61 -13.27 -13.24
N ARG A 121 -23.78 -13.92 -14.41
CA ARG A 121 -22.99 -15.09 -14.80
C ARG A 121 -21.67 -14.69 -15.49
N LYS A 122 -21.69 -13.58 -16.21
CA LYS A 122 -20.53 -13.05 -16.96
C LYS A 122 -20.28 -11.60 -16.55
N PRO A 123 -19.04 -11.07 -16.71
CA PRO A 123 -17.78 -11.73 -17.10
C PRO A 123 -17.22 -12.66 -16.01
N LYS A 124 -16.14 -13.41 -16.31
CA LYS A 124 -15.30 -14.05 -15.28
C LYS A 124 -14.80 -12.99 -14.32
N ARG A 125 -14.59 -13.34 -13.06
CA ARG A 125 -14.28 -12.32 -12.05
C ARG A 125 -13.32 -12.80 -10.99
N TRP A 126 -12.63 -11.82 -10.38
CA TRP A 126 -11.98 -12.00 -9.08
C TRP A 126 -12.08 -10.70 -8.26
N VAL A 127 -11.94 -10.83 -6.96
CA VAL A 127 -11.91 -9.69 -6.06
C VAL A 127 -10.50 -9.52 -5.50
N LYS A 128 -9.93 -8.31 -5.60
CA LYS A 128 -8.71 -7.94 -4.91
C LYS A 128 -9.07 -7.20 -3.63
N TYR A 129 -8.94 -7.87 -2.49
CA TYR A 129 -9.14 -7.27 -1.18
C TYR A 129 -7.81 -6.69 -0.68
N ALA A 130 -7.62 -5.38 -0.84
CA ALA A 130 -6.36 -4.70 -0.52
C ALA A 130 -6.30 -4.15 0.92
N GLY A 131 -7.39 -4.22 1.67
CA GLY A 131 -7.48 -3.80 3.08
C GLY A 131 -6.87 -4.83 4.05
N ASN A 132 -6.94 -4.51 5.34
CA ASN A 132 -6.60 -5.46 6.40
C ASN A 132 -7.68 -6.54 6.48
N TRP A 133 -7.30 -7.80 6.17
CA TRP A 133 -8.24 -8.93 6.18
C TRP A 133 -8.71 -9.32 7.58
N ILE A 134 -7.86 -9.09 8.58
CA ILE A 134 -8.13 -9.44 10.00
C ILE A 134 -8.35 -8.20 10.87
N MET A 135 -8.86 -7.10 10.28
CA MET A 135 -9.11 -5.87 11.03
C MET A 135 -10.03 -6.12 12.22
N ASP A 136 -9.58 -5.73 13.41
CA ASP A 136 -10.42 -5.68 14.60
C ASP A 136 -11.45 -4.56 14.46
N ASN A 137 -12.71 -4.85 14.81
CA ASN A 137 -13.82 -3.90 14.73
C ASN A 137 -13.92 -3.17 13.37
N PRO A 138 -14.00 -3.90 12.23
CA PRO A 138 -14.11 -3.26 10.93
C PRO A 138 -15.41 -2.45 10.81
N PRO A 139 -15.43 -1.39 9.99
CA PRO A 139 -16.67 -0.74 9.62
C PRO A 139 -17.70 -1.76 9.11
N TYR A 140 -18.97 -1.56 9.44
CA TYR A 140 -20.04 -2.51 9.07
C TYR A 140 -20.03 -2.88 7.58
N SER A 141 -19.81 -1.88 6.71
CA SER A 141 -19.70 -2.10 5.27
C SER A 141 -18.55 -3.03 4.86
N TYR A 142 -17.42 -2.99 5.59
CA TYR A 142 -16.27 -3.87 5.33
C TYR A 142 -16.52 -5.28 5.87
N ALA A 143 -17.14 -5.39 7.06
CA ALA A 143 -17.52 -6.67 7.63
C ALA A 143 -18.49 -7.43 6.72
N LEU A 144 -19.51 -6.74 6.18
CA LEU A 144 -20.47 -7.32 5.24
C LEU A 144 -19.78 -7.81 3.95
N GLN A 145 -18.89 -6.98 3.36
CA GLN A 145 -18.16 -7.38 2.17
C GLN A 145 -17.28 -8.59 2.44
N LYS A 146 -16.52 -8.60 3.53
CA LYS A 146 -15.69 -9.75 3.93
C LYS A 146 -16.54 -11.00 4.07
N TRP A 147 -17.67 -10.92 4.79
CA TRP A 147 -18.60 -12.05 4.95
C TRP A 147 -19.12 -12.57 3.60
N MET A 148 -19.51 -11.70 2.67
CA MET A 148 -19.93 -12.12 1.32
C MET A 148 -18.83 -12.84 0.57
N LEU A 149 -17.57 -12.38 0.70
CA LEU A 149 -16.40 -12.98 0.06
C LEU A 149 -16.06 -14.33 0.70
N GLU A 150 -16.09 -14.45 2.03
CA GLU A 150 -15.86 -15.70 2.75
C GLU A 150 -16.92 -16.77 2.41
N LYS A 151 -18.18 -16.38 2.23
CA LYS A 151 -19.26 -17.27 1.80
C LYS A 151 -19.28 -17.55 0.30
N ASN A 152 -18.34 -16.96 -0.45
CA ASN A 152 -18.20 -17.10 -1.90
C ASN A 152 -19.49 -16.83 -2.71
N TYR A 153 -20.30 -15.84 -2.29
CA TYR A 153 -21.52 -15.49 -3.02
C TYR A 153 -21.28 -15.03 -4.47
N LEU A 154 -20.06 -14.59 -4.79
CA LEU A 154 -19.67 -14.18 -6.13
C LEU A 154 -19.21 -15.38 -7.00
N ASN A 155 -19.04 -16.54 -6.43
CA ASN A 155 -18.44 -17.72 -7.06
C ASN A 155 -17.16 -17.35 -7.81
N CYS A 156 -16.18 -16.80 -7.08
CA CYS A 156 -14.94 -16.29 -7.66
C CYS A 156 -13.74 -16.41 -6.70
N LYS A 157 -12.55 -16.32 -7.26
CA LYS A 157 -11.31 -16.21 -6.48
C LYS A 157 -11.20 -14.83 -5.84
N VAL A 158 -10.68 -14.78 -4.61
CA VAL A 158 -10.41 -13.55 -3.85
C VAL A 158 -8.94 -13.49 -3.51
N THR A 159 -8.26 -12.41 -3.86
CA THR A 159 -6.85 -12.21 -3.48
C THR A 159 -6.76 -11.28 -2.26
N ILE A 160 -5.99 -11.67 -1.27
CA ILE A 160 -5.78 -10.94 -0.01
C ILE A 160 -4.29 -10.80 0.31
N ASN A 161 -3.93 -9.83 1.15
CA ASN A 161 -2.58 -9.74 1.69
C ASN A 161 -2.40 -10.76 2.82
N GLY A 162 -1.30 -11.53 2.75
CA GLY A 162 -0.98 -12.54 3.75
C GLY A 162 -1.81 -13.82 3.64
N TRP A 163 -1.62 -14.70 4.62
CA TRP A 163 -2.31 -15.99 4.76
C TRP A 163 -2.80 -16.16 6.20
N TRP A 164 -3.99 -16.77 6.36
CA TRP A 164 -4.67 -16.79 7.64
C TRP A 164 -5.22 -18.18 7.92
N GLU A 165 -5.23 -18.57 9.20
CA GLU A 165 -5.79 -19.82 9.63
C GLU A 165 -7.29 -19.91 9.24
N GLY A 166 -7.72 -21.08 8.74
CA GLY A 166 -9.09 -21.30 8.28
C GLY A 166 -9.46 -20.61 6.96
N GLN A 167 -8.47 -20.07 6.22
CA GLN A 167 -8.69 -19.45 4.91
C GLN A 167 -9.27 -20.46 3.91
N GLN A 168 -10.39 -20.13 3.28
CA GLN A 168 -11.06 -20.97 2.30
C GLN A 168 -10.25 -21.07 1.00
N GLU A 169 -10.39 -22.16 0.23
CA GLU A 169 -9.63 -22.43 -1.00
C GLU A 169 -9.72 -21.36 -2.07
N HIS A 170 -10.86 -20.68 -2.18
CA HIS A 170 -11.05 -19.58 -3.16
C HIS A 170 -10.43 -18.26 -2.72
N ILE A 171 -9.98 -18.14 -1.46
CA ILE A 171 -9.29 -16.98 -0.92
C ILE A 171 -7.78 -17.23 -1.03
N LEU A 172 -7.09 -16.45 -1.83
CA LEU A 172 -5.72 -16.67 -2.21
C LEU A 172 -4.80 -15.59 -1.66
N SER A 173 -3.69 -16.01 -1.06
CA SER A 173 -2.67 -15.10 -0.57
C SER A 173 -1.84 -14.54 -1.73
N PHE A 174 -1.78 -13.20 -1.81
CA PHE A 174 -1.05 -12.46 -2.84
C PHE A 174 -0.25 -11.33 -2.21
N PRO A 175 1.07 -11.26 -2.45
CA PRO A 175 1.86 -10.08 -2.12
C PRO A 175 1.37 -8.86 -2.89
N ASN A 176 1.34 -7.69 -2.24
CA ASN A 176 0.90 -6.45 -2.87
C ASN A 176 2.05 -5.81 -3.65
N PRO A 177 2.07 -5.83 -5.00
CA PRO A 177 3.23 -5.46 -5.79
C PRO A 177 3.55 -3.97 -5.70
N CYS A 178 4.85 -3.63 -5.72
CA CYS A 178 5.32 -2.24 -5.67
C CYS A 178 6.67 -2.00 -6.35
N LEU A 179 7.38 -3.05 -6.77
CA LEU A 179 8.73 -2.98 -7.34
C LEU A 179 8.77 -3.48 -8.78
N ASP A 180 9.53 -2.81 -9.63
CA ASP A 180 9.95 -3.33 -10.91
C ASP A 180 11.20 -4.21 -10.76
N ASP A 181 11.41 -5.17 -11.67
CA ASP A 181 12.57 -6.07 -11.59
C ASP A 181 13.90 -5.31 -11.70
N GLU A 182 13.95 -4.27 -12.52
CA GLU A 182 15.12 -3.40 -12.66
C GLU A 182 15.37 -2.58 -11.38
N GLU A 183 14.30 -2.05 -10.77
CA GLU A 183 14.38 -1.38 -9.46
C GLU A 183 14.94 -2.31 -8.39
N LEU A 184 14.44 -3.56 -8.34
CA LEU A 184 14.92 -4.56 -7.37
C LEU A 184 16.41 -4.88 -7.57
N LYS A 185 16.86 -5.07 -8.81
CA LYS A 185 18.28 -5.33 -9.12
C LYS A 185 19.16 -4.18 -8.66
N LYS A 186 18.79 -2.94 -9.01
CA LYS A 186 19.52 -1.72 -8.60
C LYS A 186 19.55 -1.59 -7.09
N ALA A 187 18.40 -1.73 -6.44
CA ALA A 187 18.25 -1.64 -5.00
C ALA A 187 19.12 -2.67 -4.27
N SER A 188 19.15 -3.93 -4.74
CA SER A 188 19.96 -5.00 -4.16
C SER A 188 21.47 -4.72 -4.23
N LEU A 189 21.95 -4.04 -5.28
CA LEU A 189 23.35 -3.64 -5.36
C LEU A 189 23.68 -2.54 -4.35
N ILE A 190 22.79 -1.57 -4.18
CA ILE A 190 22.92 -0.50 -3.20
C ILE A 190 22.89 -1.08 -1.77
N ALA A 191 21.97 -2.00 -1.48
CA ALA A 191 21.87 -2.64 -0.19
C ALA A 191 23.18 -3.30 0.26
N LYS A 192 23.87 -3.98 -0.66
CA LYS A 192 25.16 -4.64 -0.39
C LYS A 192 26.30 -3.66 -0.07
N SER A 193 26.20 -2.40 -0.50
CA SER A 193 27.21 -1.37 -0.28
C SER A 193 26.98 -0.53 0.99
N LYS A 194 25.90 -0.75 1.74
CA LYS A 194 25.58 0.02 2.95
C LYS A 194 26.60 -0.20 4.06
N ASP A 195 27.01 0.89 4.68
CA ASP A 195 27.99 0.91 5.76
C ASP A 195 27.30 1.08 7.13
N PHE A 196 27.11 -0.02 7.84
CA PHE A 196 26.49 -0.04 9.16
C PHE A 196 27.42 0.33 10.32
N THR A 197 28.69 0.69 10.03
CA THR A 197 29.65 1.11 11.08
C THR A 197 29.49 2.57 11.47
N LYS A 198 28.89 3.38 10.61
CA LYS A 198 28.62 4.81 10.79
C LYS A 198 27.33 5.06 11.58
N PRO A 199 27.08 6.29 12.06
CA PRO A 199 25.77 6.68 12.58
C PRO A 199 24.67 6.39 11.56
N LEU A 200 23.54 5.84 12.05
CA LEU A 200 22.47 5.36 11.19
C LEU A 200 21.60 6.49 10.66
N LYS A 201 21.26 6.41 9.38
CA LYS A 201 20.21 7.21 8.79
C LYS A 201 18.89 6.45 8.84
N LEU A 202 17.86 7.14 9.28
CA LEU A 202 16.52 6.60 9.43
C LEU A 202 15.57 7.25 8.42
N CYS A 203 14.51 6.57 8.03
CA CYS A 203 13.42 7.18 7.27
C CYS A 203 12.04 6.72 7.76
N PHE A 204 11.07 7.61 7.58
CA PHE A 204 9.65 7.35 7.59
C PHE A 204 9.10 7.75 6.22
N VAL A 205 8.27 6.92 5.62
CA VAL A 205 7.61 7.22 4.34
C VAL A 205 6.13 6.97 4.45
N GLY A 206 5.33 8.02 4.28
CA GLY A 206 3.89 7.94 4.36
C GLY A 206 3.23 9.26 4.77
N THR A 207 1.91 9.27 4.81
CA THR A 207 1.17 10.45 5.28
C THR A 207 1.42 10.68 6.77
N LEU A 208 1.75 11.91 7.16
CA LEU A 208 1.99 12.30 8.55
C LEU A 208 0.66 12.42 9.30
N THR A 209 0.23 11.31 9.90
CA THR A 209 -1.04 11.18 10.64
C THR A 209 -0.84 10.33 11.89
N GLU A 210 -1.76 10.46 12.85
CA GLU A 210 -1.80 9.63 14.06
C GLU A 210 -1.91 8.13 13.75
N ASN A 211 -2.63 7.75 12.69
CA ASN A 211 -2.75 6.34 12.29
C ASN A 211 -1.42 5.74 11.81
N LYS A 212 -0.56 6.55 11.17
CA LYS A 212 0.76 6.13 10.71
C LYS A 212 1.83 6.19 11.80
N GLY A 213 1.51 6.78 12.95
CA GLY A 213 2.36 6.80 14.14
C GLY A 213 3.58 7.72 14.02
N SER A 214 3.56 8.72 13.13
CA SER A 214 4.69 9.63 12.95
C SER A 214 5.04 10.41 14.20
N SER A 215 4.04 10.76 15.04
CA SER A 215 4.24 11.41 16.35
C SER A 215 5.05 10.53 17.31
N LEU A 216 4.79 9.20 17.33
CA LEU A 216 5.49 8.24 18.18
C LEU A 216 7.00 8.20 17.92
N ILE A 217 7.41 8.46 16.66
CA ILE A 217 8.82 8.48 16.27
C ILE A 217 9.53 9.68 16.92
N ILE A 218 8.92 10.84 16.86
CA ILE A 218 9.47 12.08 17.43
C ILE A 218 9.58 11.95 18.96
N ASP A 219 8.54 11.41 19.60
CA ASP A 219 8.53 11.21 21.06
C ASP A 219 9.59 10.18 21.48
N ALA A 220 9.72 9.07 20.74
CA ALA A 220 10.76 8.07 21.03
C ALA A 220 12.17 8.66 20.89
N LEU A 221 12.42 9.49 19.88
CA LEU A 221 13.73 10.12 19.65
C LEU A 221 14.03 11.23 20.64
N ARG A 222 13.04 11.95 21.16
CA ARG A 222 13.21 12.96 22.19
C ARG A 222 13.86 12.35 23.45
N ASP A 223 13.37 11.19 23.88
CA ASP A 223 13.84 10.48 25.06
C ASP A 223 14.92 9.43 24.76
N PHE A 224 15.46 9.41 23.54
CA PHE A 224 16.47 8.45 23.15
C PHE A 224 17.86 8.81 23.71
N ASN A 225 18.53 7.85 24.34
CA ASN A 225 19.79 8.14 25.05
C ASN A 225 21.00 8.22 24.10
N ASP A 226 21.07 7.33 23.10
CA ASP A 226 22.22 7.19 22.20
C ASP A 226 22.00 7.92 20.87
N LYS A 227 21.72 9.24 20.97
CA LYS A 227 21.42 10.09 19.79
C LYS A 227 22.59 10.18 18.82
N GLN A 228 23.83 10.08 19.31
CA GLN A 228 25.04 10.12 18.50
C GLN A 228 25.17 8.95 17.51
N SER A 229 24.49 7.84 17.78
CA SER A 229 24.41 6.70 16.85
C SER A 229 23.41 6.91 15.72
N ILE A 230 22.69 8.03 15.70
CA ILE A 230 21.74 8.42 14.66
C ILE A 230 22.25 9.69 13.98
N ASP A 231 22.48 9.63 12.65
CA ASP A 231 22.87 10.79 11.86
C ASP A 231 21.67 11.71 11.59
N GLU A 232 20.62 11.14 11.01
CA GLU A 232 19.39 11.87 10.71
C GLU A 232 18.19 10.94 10.53
N ILE A 233 16.98 11.53 10.59
CA ILE A 233 15.75 10.89 10.12
C ILE A 233 15.04 11.78 9.12
N VAL A 234 14.59 11.16 8.00
CA VAL A 234 13.81 11.81 6.94
C VAL A 234 12.35 11.39 7.03
N PHE A 235 11.43 12.33 7.17
CA PHE A 235 9.98 12.10 7.12
C PHE A 235 9.46 12.48 5.72
N ALA A 236 9.45 11.51 4.80
CA ALA A 236 8.96 11.71 3.44
C ALA A 236 7.45 11.50 3.33
N GLY A 237 6.73 12.57 3.10
CA GLY A 237 5.27 12.62 2.95
C GLY A 237 4.68 13.91 3.48
N GLY A 238 3.47 14.21 3.02
CA GLY A 238 2.66 15.30 3.55
C GLY A 238 1.70 14.82 4.63
N GLY A 239 0.90 15.71 5.17
CA GLY A 239 -0.16 15.36 6.10
C GLY A 239 -0.47 16.46 7.13
N PRO A 240 -1.56 16.32 7.89
CA PRO A 240 -2.01 17.36 8.81
C PRO A 240 -1.03 17.63 9.96
N LEU A 241 -0.15 16.67 10.28
CA LEU A 241 0.79 16.80 11.41
C LEU A 241 2.14 17.41 11.04
N ILE A 242 2.38 17.81 9.77
CA ILE A 242 3.71 18.23 9.31
C ILE A 242 4.23 19.45 10.08
N GLU A 243 3.41 20.47 10.31
CA GLU A 243 3.83 21.69 11.01
C GLU A 243 4.03 21.47 12.51
N GLU A 244 3.24 20.60 13.12
CA GLU A 244 3.42 20.18 14.50
C GLU A 244 4.73 19.41 14.67
N HIS A 245 5.02 18.48 13.74
CA HIS A 245 6.24 17.68 13.75
C HIS A 245 7.51 18.53 13.58
N LYS A 246 7.50 19.53 12.68
CA LYS A 246 8.59 20.47 12.54
C LYS A 246 8.89 21.22 13.85
N LYS A 247 7.85 21.66 14.57
CA LYS A 247 8.01 22.32 15.87
C LYS A 247 8.54 21.36 16.94
N SER A 248 7.95 20.17 17.03
CA SER A 248 8.29 19.17 18.05
C SER A 248 9.66 18.52 17.83
N SER A 249 10.23 18.62 16.64
CA SER A 249 11.54 18.05 16.30
C SER A 249 12.73 18.86 16.85
N VAL A 250 12.54 20.16 17.13
CA VAL A 250 13.64 21.07 17.50
C VAL A 250 14.39 20.60 18.75
N ASP A 251 13.66 20.14 19.77
CA ASP A 251 14.23 19.77 21.06
C ASP A 251 14.60 18.28 21.18
N THR A 252 14.58 17.54 20.09
CA THR A 252 14.89 16.09 20.13
C THR A 252 16.39 15.81 20.17
N GLY A 253 17.24 16.73 19.70
CA GLY A 253 18.69 16.53 19.58
C GLY A 253 19.09 15.55 18.46
N VAL A 254 18.15 15.16 17.61
CA VAL A 254 18.38 14.36 16.38
C VAL A 254 17.99 15.22 15.18
N LYS A 255 18.83 15.25 14.15
CA LYS A 255 18.53 15.96 12.92
C LYS A 255 17.32 15.33 12.23
N MET A 256 16.29 16.13 11.95
CA MET A 256 15.07 15.70 11.26
C MET A 256 14.79 16.55 10.03
N SER A 257 14.36 15.93 8.95
CA SER A 257 13.97 16.64 7.72
C SER A 257 12.57 16.23 7.26
N PHE A 258 11.83 17.20 6.73
CA PHE A 258 10.43 17.06 6.31
C PHE A 258 10.27 17.60 4.88
N PRO A 259 10.70 16.85 3.85
CA PRO A 259 10.66 17.31 2.45
C PRO A 259 9.24 17.40 1.87
N GLY A 260 8.21 16.99 2.61
CA GLY A 260 6.85 16.89 2.09
C GLY A 260 6.70 15.67 1.18
N PHE A 261 5.80 15.75 0.19
CA PHE A 261 5.66 14.69 -0.81
C PHE A 261 6.95 14.52 -1.61
N VAL A 262 7.36 13.27 -1.78
CA VAL A 262 8.58 12.91 -2.52
C VAL A 262 8.21 11.91 -3.62
N GLY A 263 8.51 12.24 -4.85
CA GLY A 263 8.31 11.36 -6.00
C GLY A 263 9.26 10.15 -6.00
N ARG A 264 9.05 9.22 -6.93
CA ARG A 264 9.75 7.92 -6.97
C ARG A 264 11.28 8.03 -6.91
N GLN A 265 11.88 8.91 -7.71
CA GLN A 265 13.34 9.10 -7.73
C GLN A 265 13.89 9.63 -6.39
N GLY A 266 13.14 10.54 -5.75
CA GLY A 266 13.50 11.04 -4.43
C GLY A 266 13.37 9.97 -3.34
N LEU A 267 12.34 9.12 -3.40
CA LEU A 267 12.21 7.98 -2.49
C LEU A 267 13.33 6.96 -2.68
N GLU A 268 13.73 6.67 -3.92
CA GLU A 268 14.90 5.84 -4.21
C GLU A 268 16.15 6.37 -3.49
N LYS A 269 16.42 7.68 -3.56
CA LYS A 269 17.54 8.30 -2.86
C LYS A 269 17.40 8.15 -1.35
N ILE A 270 16.23 8.43 -0.78
CA ILE A 270 15.99 8.29 0.67
C ILE A 270 16.24 6.85 1.11
N TYR A 271 15.71 5.84 0.41
CA TYR A 271 15.94 4.45 0.75
C TYR A 271 17.40 4.03 0.58
N SER A 272 18.09 4.53 -0.45
CA SER A 272 19.52 4.26 -0.69
C SER A 272 20.38 4.77 0.47
N ASP A 273 20.07 5.95 0.98
CA ASP A 273 20.84 6.59 2.05
C ASP A 273 20.46 6.06 3.45
N SER A 274 19.24 5.51 3.64
CA SER A 274 18.74 5.09 4.95
C SER A 274 19.13 3.65 5.29
N HIS A 275 19.33 3.36 6.58
CA HIS A 275 19.63 2.03 7.12
C HIS A 275 18.38 1.36 7.72
N ILE A 276 17.48 2.17 8.23
CA ILE A 276 16.26 1.72 8.91
C ILE A 276 15.07 2.50 8.38
N ILE A 277 13.97 1.80 8.09
CA ILE A 277 12.65 2.43 7.90
C ILE A 277 11.81 2.20 9.14
N ILE A 278 11.17 3.27 9.65
CA ILE A 278 10.30 3.21 10.82
C ILE A 278 8.87 3.47 10.40
N LEU A 279 7.95 2.54 10.70
CA LEU A 279 6.52 2.70 10.40
C LEU A 279 5.66 2.09 11.52
N PRO A 280 5.41 2.82 12.63
CA PRO A 280 4.64 2.34 13.77
C PRO A 280 3.12 2.57 13.56
N SER A 281 2.59 2.14 12.43
CA SER A 281 1.18 2.32 12.07
C SER A 281 0.25 1.51 12.97
N LYS A 282 -0.90 2.09 13.33
CA LYS A 282 -1.94 1.40 14.11
C LYS A 282 -2.69 0.36 13.27
N SER A 283 -2.83 0.58 11.96
CA SER A 283 -3.53 -0.34 11.04
C SER A 283 -2.99 -0.20 9.61
N GLU A 284 -2.80 -1.33 8.95
CA GLU A 284 -2.37 -1.44 7.56
C GLU A 284 -3.04 -2.64 6.88
N GLY A 285 -3.21 -2.57 5.56
CA GLY A 285 -3.44 -3.78 4.77
C GLY A 285 -2.12 -4.53 4.54
N PHE A 286 -1.23 -3.91 3.77
CA PHE A 286 0.21 -4.18 3.68
C PHE A 286 0.90 -2.89 3.21
N PRO A 287 1.82 -2.33 4.00
CA PRO A 287 2.48 -1.06 3.68
C PRO A 287 3.57 -1.27 2.62
N LYS A 288 3.29 -0.92 1.37
CA LYS A 288 4.21 -1.07 0.22
C LYS A 288 5.59 -0.44 0.47
N VAL A 289 5.63 0.68 1.18
CA VAL A 289 6.86 1.41 1.53
C VAL A 289 7.87 0.55 2.30
N ILE A 290 7.39 -0.45 3.07
CA ILE A 290 8.27 -1.39 3.77
C ILE A 290 8.97 -2.32 2.77
N ALA A 291 8.25 -2.88 1.80
CA ALA A 291 8.85 -3.72 0.76
C ALA A 291 9.79 -2.91 -0.15
N GLU A 292 9.41 -1.67 -0.48
CA GLU A 292 10.24 -0.75 -1.25
C GLU A 292 11.56 -0.45 -0.51
N ALA A 293 11.50 -0.04 0.75
CA ALA A 293 12.68 0.26 1.56
C ALA A 293 13.55 -0.99 1.81
N ALA A 294 12.92 -2.14 2.06
CA ALA A 294 13.59 -3.43 2.25
C ALA A 294 14.41 -3.85 1.03
N ALA A 295 13.94 -3.58 -0.20
CA ALA A 295 14.70 -3.82 -1.42
C ALA A 295 16.05 -3.10 -1.41
N TYR A 296 16.12 -1.89 -0.82
CA TYR A 296 17.34 -1.11 -0.62
C TYR A 296 18.11 -1.48 0.67
N GLY A 297 17.72 -2.56 1.36
CA GLY A 297 18.36 -3.00 2.59
C GLY A 297 18.06 -2.12 3.80
N CYS A 298 16.98 -1.31 3.78
CA CYS A 298 16.51 -0.64 4.98
C CYS A 298 15.80 -1.66 5.88
N VAL A 299 16.31 -1.87 7.08
CA VAL A 299 15.68 -2.80 8.03
C VAL A 299 14.43 -2.15 8.64
N PRO A 300 13.25 -2.78 8.56
CA PRO A 300 12.04 -2.23 9.14
C PRO A 300 12.02 -2.29 10.68
N ILE A 301 11.64 -1.18 11.32
CA ILE A 301 11.05 -1.16 12.66
C ILE A 301 9.57 -0.85 12.44
N VAL A 302 8.72 -1.85 12.55
CA VAL A 302 7.34 -1.77 12.05
C VAL A 302 6.37 -2.45 13.01
N SER A 303 5.16 -1.92 13.13
CA SER A 303 4.11 -2.56 13.92
C SER A 303 3.80 -3.96 13.40
N ASP A 304 3.64 -4.91 14.33
CA ASP A 304 3.18 -6.27 14.03
C ASP A 304 1.67 -6.26 13.79
N VAL A 305 1.27 -5.67 12.66
CA VAL A 305 -0.13 -5.53 12.27
C VAL A 305 -0.38 -6.19 10.92
N SER A 306 -1.58 -6.77 10.74
CA SER A 306 -1.95 -7.45 9.50
C SER A 306 -0.89 -8.48 9.08
N SER A 307 -0.54 -8.52 7.80
CA SER A 307 0.36 -9.52 7.22
C SER A 307 1.85 -9.13 7.28
N VAL A 308 2.23 -8.07 7.97
CA VAL A 308 3.61 -7.56 7.95
C VAL A 308 4.61 -8.62 8.42
N SER A 309 4.38 -9.22 9.59
CA SER A 309 5.27 -10.24 10.17
C SER A 309 5.36 -11.54 9.37
N GLN A 310 4.38 -11.80 8.50
CA GLN A 310 4.41 -12.96 7.60
C GLN A 310 5.43 -12.80 6.47
N TYR A 311 5.71 -11.58 6.07
CA TYR A 311 6.66 -11.23 5.01
C TYR A 311 8.02 -10.76 5.57
N PHE A 312 7.98 -10.00 6.67
CA PHE A 312 9.13 -9.42 7.35
C PHE A 312 9.10 -9.84 8.82
N GLY A 313 9.58 -11.05 9.10
CA GLY A 313 9.66 -11.61 10.46
C GLY A 313 10.95 -11.20 11.19
N GLU A 314 11.21 -11.80 12.35
CA GLU A 314 12.31 -11.46 13.26
C GLU A 314 13.72 -11.52 12.64
N LYS A 315 13.88 -12.22 11.51
CA LYS A 315 15.15 -12.28 10.75
C LYS A 315 15.37 -11.08 9.84
N SER A 316 14.33 -10.30 9.57
CA SER A 316 14.36 -9.19 8.60
C SER A 316 13.69 -7.90 9.10
N ALA A 317 13.06 -7.89 10.27
CA ALA A 317 12.42 -6.72 10.86
C ALA A 317 12.46 -6.75 12.40
N PHE A 318 12.40 -5.56 12.99
CA PHE A 318 12.09 -5.38 14.41
C PHE A 318 10.58 -5.13 14.53
N LEU A 319 9.85 -6.11 15.02
CA LEU A 319 8.40 -6.03 15.14
C LEU A 319 8.00 -5.33 16.43
N LEU A 320 7.16 -4.29 16.31
CA LEU A 320 6.56 -3.55 17.42
C LEU A 320 5.25 -4.21 17.80
N LYS A 321 5.26 -4.95 18.92
CA LYS A 321 4.03 -5.46 19.57
C LYS A 321 3.41 -4.39 20.45
N ASP A 322 4.24 -3.57 21.09
CA ASP A 322 3.84 -2.36 21.81
C ASP A 322 4.00 -1.15 20.89
N ILE A 323 2.88 -0.67 20.32
CA ILE A 323 2.84 0.49 19.43
C ILE A 323 2.83 1.78 20.26
N SER A 324 3.95 2.05 20.92
CA SER A 324 4.18 3.22 21.75
C SER A 324 5.57 3.82 21.52
N ALA A 325 5.81 5.04 21.98
CA ALA A 325 7.12 5.66 21.94
C ALA A 325 8.16 4.83 22.75
N ALA A 326 7.75 4.23 23.86
CA ALA A 326 8.62 3.35 24.68
C ALA A 326 8.98 2.06 23.95
N GLY A 327 8.01 1.39 23.33
CA GLY A 327 8.22 0.19 22.52
C GLY A 327 9.15 0.48 21.33
N LEU A 328 8.93 1.60 20.64
CA LEU A 328 9.78 2.04 19.52
C LEU A 328 11.22 2.34 19.99
N LYS A 329 11.38 3.07 21.09
CA LYS A 329 12.68 3.35 21.69
C LYS A 329 13.44 2.06 22.01
N THR A 330 12.75 1.05 22.55
CA THR A 330 13.33 -0.27 22.84
C THR A 330 13.85 -0.94 21.56
N LYS A 331 13.03 -1.01 20.50
CA LYS A 331 13.41 -1.62 19.22
C LYS A 331 14.54 -0.87 18.52
N LEU A 332 14.53 0.46 18.58
CA LEU A 332 15.63 1.28 18.06
C LEU A 332 16.94 1.03 18.82
N SER A 333 16.87 0.90 20.15
CA SER A 333 18.05 0.56 20.97
C SER A 333 18.60 -0.84 20.62
N GLU A 334 17.73 -1.85 20.42
CA GLU A 334 18.14 -3.18 19.95
C GLU A 334 18.86 -3.11 18.60
N ALA A 335 18.32 -2.35 17.63
CA ALA A 335 18.89 -2.20 16.29
C ALA A 335 20.27 -1.51 16.31
N ILE A 336 20.42 -0.47 17.14
CA ILE A 336 21.67 0.30 17.25
C ILE A 336 22.77 -0.52 17.95
N LYS A 337 22.42 -1.30 18.95
CA LYS A 337 23.37 -2.05 19.78
C LYS A 337 24.11 -3.16 19.03
N ASP A 338 23.43 -3.83 18.10
CA ASP A 338 23.99 -4.96 17.36
C ASP A 338 24.03 -4.69 15.85
N ARG A 339 25.12 -4.04 15.42
CA ARG A 339 25.34 -3.61 14.02
C ARG A 339 25.53 -4.78 13.07
N GLU A 340 26.14 -5.88 13.52
CA GLU A 340 26.31 -7.09 12.70
C GLU A 340 24.95 -7.76 12.46
N LYS A 341 24.13 -7.89 13.51
CA LYS A 341 22.75 -8.37 13.36
C LYS A 341 21.96 -7.49 12.38
N LEU A 342 22.06 -6.16 12.51
CA LEU A 342 21.37 -5.21 11.63
C LEU A 342 21.79 -5.39 10.16
N LYS A 343 23.07 -5.62 9.90
CA LYS A 343 23.62 -5.90 8.57
C LYS A 343 23.07 -7.22 8.00
N HIS A 344 23.01 -8.28 8.81
CA HIS A 344 22.40 -9.55 8.40
C HIS A 344 20.90 -9.40 8.10
N MET A 345 20.18 -8.64 8.94
CA MET A 345 18.76 -8.35 8.69
C MET A 345 18.55 -7.57 7.42
N SER A 346 19.43 -6.65 7.06
CA SER A 346 19.40 -5.90 5.81
C SER A 346 19.49 -6.82 4.58
N ALA A 347 20.36 -7.82 4.58
CA ALA A 347 20.43 -8.83 3.53
C ALA A 347 19.12 -9.63 3.41
N ASN A 348 18.58 -10.10 4.53
CA ASN A 348 17.32 -10.85 4.57
C ASN A 348 16.12 -9.98 4.09
N CYS A 349 16.13 -8.68 4.36
CA CYS A 349 15.12 -7.74 3.84
C CYS A 349 15.11 -7.72 2.32
N THR A 350 16.30 -7.61 1.71
CA THR A 350 16.45 -7.55 0.25
C THR A 350 15.94 -8.83 -0.41
N ASP A 351 16.23 -10.00 0.17
CA ASP A 351 15.73 -11.28 -0.31
C ASP A 351 14.20 -11.35 -0.21
N SER A 352 13.62 -10.89 0.90
CA SER A 352 12.17 -10.86 1.11
C SER A 352 11.45 -9.92 0.14
N ALA A 353 12.10 -8.84 -0.30
CA ALA A 353 11.50 -7.84 -1.20
C ALA A 353 11.19 -8.40 -2.60
N GLY A 354 11.88 -9.47 -3.05
CA GLY A 354 11.69 -10.06 -4.38
C GLY A 354 10.26 -10.53 -4.67
N GLN A 355 9.50 -10.92 -3.66
CA GLN A 355 8.11 -11.35 -3.82
C GLN A 355 7.13 -10.20 -4.13
N PHE A 356 7.55 -8.94 -3.97
CA PHE A 356 6.72 -7.77 -4.21
C PHE A 356 6.94 -7.15 -5.59
N THR A 357 7.59 -7.86 -6.52
CA THR A 357 7.75 -7.40 -7.89
C THR A 357 6.45 -7.54 -8.68
N PHE A 358 6.26 -6.64 -9.65
CA PHE A 358 5.13 -6.76 -10.58
C PHE A 358 5.21 -8.04 -11.42
N SER A 359 6.41 -8.50 -11.80
CA SER A 359 6.60 -9.76 -12.53
C SER A 359 6.12 -10.96 -11.73
N HIS A 360 6.45 -11.04 -10.44
CA HIS A 360 5.95 -12.09 -9.55
C HIS A 360 4.42 -12.04 -9.43
N TYR A 361 3.85 -10.85 -9.24
CA TYR A 361 2.39 -10.67 -9.19
C TYR A 361 1.71 -11.12 -10.49
N MET A 362 2.25 -10.75 -11.67
CA MET A 362 1.72 -11.19 -12.96
C MET A 362 1.78 -12.72 -13.12
N LYS A 363 2.88 -13.35 -12.67
CA LYS A 363 3.01 -14.82 -12.67
C LYS A 363 1.93 -15.48 -11.80
N LEU A 364 1.69 -14.95 -10.60
CA LEU A 364 0.62 -15.46 -9.74
C LEU A 364 -0.77 -15.27 -10.35
N LEU A 365 -1.05 -14.13 -10.98
CA LEU A 365 -2.32 -13.90 -11.67
C LEU A 365 -2.54 -14.90 -12.79
N LYS A 366 -1.53 -15.15 -13.64
CA LYS A 366 -1.63 -16.16 -14.70
C LYS A 366 -2.02 -17.51 -14.15
N ILE A 367 -1.26 -18.01 -13.18
CA ILE A 367 -1.41 -19.38 -12.67
C ILE A 367 -2.65 -19.54 -11.79
N LYS A 368 -2.91 -18.58 -10.89
CA LYS A 368 -3.92 -18.76 -9.82
C LYS A 368 -5.28 -18.13 -10.14
N ILE A 369 -5.35 -17.16 -11.05
CA ILE A 369 -6.59 -16.45 -11.38
C ILE A 369 -7.06 -16.78 -12.78
N LEU A 370 -6.19 -16.59 -13.77
CA LEU A 370 -6.56 -16.71 -15.18
C LEU A 370 -6.53 -18.15 -15.70
N ASP A 371 -5.83 -19.06 -14.99
CA ASP A 371 -5.63 -20.47 -15.35
C ASP A 371 -4.99 -20.62 -16.77
N VAL A 372 -3.95 -19.81 -17.09
CA VAL A 372 -3.23 -19.76 -18.38
C VAL A 372 -1.71 -19.72 -18.18
#